data_c5707d14c4cff168c0214f29aec774f4
#
_entry.id   c5707d14c4cff168c0214f29aec774f4
#
_cell.length_a   1.000
_cell.length_b   1.000
_cell.length_c   1.000
_cell.angle_alpha   90.00
_cell.angle_beta   90.00
_cell.angle_gamma   90.00
#
_symmetry.space_group_name_H-M   'P 1'
#
loop_
_entity.id
_entity.type
_entity.pdbx_description
1 polymer ?
#
loop_
_entity_poly.entity_id
_entity_poly.type
_entity_poly.pdbx_seq_one_letter_code
_entity_poly.pdbx_strand_id
1 'polypeptide(L)'
;MIMIPAVVKNPIPYAGFCARKLLVLLLTMVFLFAGAAPARAEALVADLSSHLIAITTGFQGSELLLFGATDGKGDVVVLVRGPEEPLKVRRKDRIGGIWVNREEVTFERVPVFFRMASNRPVGDFVPYALLSRHQLGLSFLEISTAAESVPQAEIASFRAALIRGKTHEGFYAPGQGKVTFLGERLFRTNVVFPPNVRTGTYTIEVFLIRDGRVVGAQTTPLIVSKVGLGAEVFLFAHRHAALYGILSVI
;
A
#
# COMPACT_ATOMS: atom_id res chain seq x y z
N MET A 1 -21.77 72.92 -74.63
CA MET A 1 -20.49 72.60 -74.04
C MET A 1 -20.80 72.04 -72.62
N ILE A 2 -21.07 70.73 -72.56
CA ILE A 2 -21.50 70.04 -71.33
C ILE A 2 -20.33 69.21 -70.81
N MET A 3 -19.83 69.54 -69.62
CA MET A 3 -18.75 68.92 -68.92
C MET A 3 -19.26 67.78 -68.03
N ILE A 4 -18.90 66.56 -68.29
CA ILE A 4 -19.25 65.36 -67.50
C ILE A 4 -18.16 65.14 -66.44
N PRO A 5 -18.44 64.98 -65.17
CA PRO A 5 -17.42 64.71 -64.14
C PRO A 5 -17.07 63.23 -64.12
N ALA A 6 -15.78 62.95 -64.06
CA ALA A 6 -15.20 61.58 -63.95
C ALA A 6 -15.46 60.98 -62.58
N VAL A 7 -16.08 59.80 -62.53
CA VAL A 7 -16.27 58.97 -61.32
C VAL A 7 -14.97 58.27 -61.01
N VAL A 8 -14.32 58.62 -59.88
CA VAL A 8 -13.18 57.93 -59.35
C VAL A 8 -13.71 56.71 -58.61
N LYS A 9 -13.41 55.54 -59.14
CA LYS A 9 -13.70 54.25 -58.55
C LYS A 9 -12.56 53.86 -57.59
N ASN A 10 -12.80 54.00 -56.30
CA ASN A 10 -11.86 53.52 -55.28
C ASN A 10 -11.89 51.99 -55.23
N PRO A 11 -10.73 51.29 -55.33
CA PRO A 11 -10.66 49.87 -55.16
C PRO A 11 -10.75 49.51 -53.67
N ILE A 12 -11.73 48.72 -53.28
CA ILE A 12 -11.90 48.22 -51.93
C ILE A 12 -10.79 47.13 -51.69
N PRO A 13 -9.99 47.25 -50.62
CA PRO A 13 -8.91 46.30 -50.37
C PRO A 13 -9.46 44.98 -49.76
N TYR A 14 -9.78 43.99 -50.59
CA TYR A 14 -10.20 42.65 -50.18
C TYR A 14 -9.00 41.81 -49.62
N ALA A 15 -7.76 42.30 -49.70
CA ALA A 15 -6.59 41.58 -49.24
C ALA A 15 -6.51 41.38 -47.73
N GLY A 16 -7.09 42.28 -46.91
CA GLY A 16 -7.03 42.18 -45.44
C GLY A 16 -7.96 41.10 -44.80
N PHE A 17 -9.03 40.76 -45.51
CA PHE A 17 -10.06 39.87 -44.99
C PHE A 17 -9.64 38.37 -45.06
N CYS A 18 -8.91 38.01 -46.12
CA CYS A 18 -8.33 36.66 -46.26
C CYS A 18 -7.18 36.40 -45.29
N ALA A 19 -6.30 37.39 -45.10
CA ALA A 19 -5.16 37.26 -44.19
C ALA A 19 -5.63 37.09 -42.72
N ARG A 20 -6.67 37.78 -42.30
CA ARG A 20 -7.22 37.70 -40.95
C ARG A 20 -7.88 36.34 -40.68
N LYS A 21 -8.60 35.78 -41.67
CA LYS A 21 -9.18 34.41 -41.56
C LYS A 21 -8.09 33.33 -41.51
N LEU A 22 -7.03 33.48 -42.29
CA LEU A 22 -5.89 32.55 -42.30
C LEU A 22 -5.14 32.59 -40.95
N LEU A 23 -4.96 33.77 -40.37
CA LEU A 23 -4.34 33.94 -39.06
C LEU A 23 -5.15 33.30 -37.94
N VAL A 24 -6.46 33.46 -37.96
CA VAL A 24 -7.40 32.85 -36.98
C VAL A 24 -7.37 31.32 -37.13
N LEU A 25 -7.37 30.80 -38.36
CA LEU A 25 -7.26 29.34 -38.62
C LEU A 25 -5.95 28.78 -38.13
N LEU A 26 -4.84 29.50 -38.32
CA LEU A 26 -3.52 29.08 -37.87
C LEU A 26 -3.40 29.10 -36.33
N LEU A 27 -3.97 30.12 -35.67
CA LEU A 27 -4.05 30.23 -34.21
C LEU A 27 -4.90 29.10 -33.61
N THR A 28 -6.07 28.79 -34.21
CA THR A 28 -6.92 27.66 -33.73
C THR A 28 -6.23 26.32 -33.93
N MET A 29 -5.48 26.12 -35.02
CA MET A 29 -4.71 24.91 -35.25
C MET A 29 -3.57 24.75 -34.25
N VAL A 30 -2.85 25.82 -33.92
CA VAL A 30 -1.82 25.81 -32.87
C VAL A 30 -2.42 25.55 -31.49
N PHE A 31 -3.61 26.06 -31.18
CA PHE A 31 -4.30 25.83 -29.92
C PHE A 31 -4.80 24.38 -29.77
N LEU A 32 -5.24 23.75 -30.88
CA LEU A 32 -5.60 22.32 -30.89
C LEU A 32 -4.39 21.38 -30.68
N PHE A 33 -3.22 21.74 -31.18
CA PHE A 33 -2.00 20.95 -30.98
C PHE A 33 -1.34 21.19 -29.61
N ALA A 34 -1.53 22.38 -29.02
CA ALA A 34 -0.97 22.72 -27.70
C ALA A 34 -1.65 21.98 -26.53
N GLY A 35 -2.86 21.44 -26.73
CA GLY A 35 -3.67 20.77 -25.69
C GLY A 35 -3.42 19.27 -25.53
N ALA A 36 -2.60 18.63 -26.37
CA ALA A 36 -2.28 17.20 -26.24
C ALA A 36 -1.16 17.00 -25.21
N ALA A 37 -1.47 17.21 -23.91
CA ALA A 37 -0.60 16.69 -22.86
C ALA A 37 -0.52 15.18 -23.03
N PRO A 38 0.68 14.56 -23.05
CA PRO A 38 0.80 13.10 -23.11
C PRO A 38 0.08 12.53 -21.90
N ALA A 39 -0.99 11.77 -22.13
CA ALA A 39 -1.63 10.98 -21.09
C ALA A 39 -0.58 9.99 -20.56
N ARG A 40 -0.02 10.27 -19.39
CA ARG A 40 0.89 9.36 -18.71
C ARG A 40 0.03 8.19 -18.24
N ALA A 41 0.12 7.07 -18.93
CA ALA A 41 -0.44 5.82 -18.43
C ALA A 41 0.23 5.51 -17.08
N GLU A 42 -0.56 5.14 -16.09
CA GLU A 42 -0.06 4.72 -14.79
C GLU A 42 0.78 3.45 -14.99
N ALA A 43 2.04 3.50 -14.53
CA ALA A 43 3.01 2.42 -14.79
C ALA A 43 2.63 1.11 -14.11
N LEU A 44 1.79 1.18 -13.05
CA LEU A 44 1.35 0.07 -12.22
C LEU A 44 -0.10 0.30 -11.80
N VAL A 45 -0.94 -0.72 -12.01
CA VAL A 45 -2.29 -0.79 -11.45
C VAL A 45 -2.43 -2.12 -10.75
N ALA A 46 -2.88 -2.13 -9.51
CA ALA A 46 -3.10 -3.34 -8.73
C ALA A 46 -4.36 -3.24 -7.88
N ASP A 47 -5.03 -4.36 -7.67
CA ASP A 47 -6.22 -4.43 -6.85
C ASP A 47 -6.33 -5.77 -6.11
N LEU A 48 -7.26 -5.84 -5.18
CA LEU A 48 -7.56 -7.00 -4.35
C LEU A 48 -8.89 -7.63 -4.79
N SER A 49 -9.00 -8.94 -4.66
CA SER A 49 -10.27 -9.63 -4.85
C SER A 49 -11.34 -9.23 -3.84
N SER A 50 -10.94 -8.69 -2.68
CA SER A 50 -11.80 -8.12 -1.65
C SER A 50 -11.02 -7.12 -0.80
N HIS A 51 -11.67 -6.04 -0.38
CA HIS A 51 -11.11 -5.02 0.53
C HIS A 51 -11.54 -5.24 1.99
N LEU A 52 -12.25 -6.33 2.26
CA LEU A 52 -12.72 -6.71 3.59
C LEU A 52 -12.46 -8.20 3.85
N ILE A 53 -11.82 -8.49 4.98
CA ILE A 53 -11.78 -9.81 5.58
C ILE A 53 -12.74 -9.83 6.75
N ALA A 54 -13.80 -10.61 6.60
CA ALA A 54 -14.86 -10.77 7.58
C ALA A 54 -14.53 -11.91 8.54
N ILE A 55 -14.23 -11.59 9.81
CA ILE A 55 -14.00 -12.58 10.85
C ILE A 55 -15.36 -12.97 11.47
N THR A 56 -15.79 -14.19 11.19
CA THR A 56 -16.98 -14.82 11.78
C THR A 56 -16.59 -15.80 12.88
N THR A 57 -17.56 -16.38 13.58
CA THR A 57 -17.33 -17.40 14.62
C THR A 57 -16.63 -18.67 14.11
N GLY A 58 -16.77 -18.99 12.81
CA GLY A 58 -16.12 -20.14 12.16
C GLY A 58 -14.91 -19.75 11.30
N PHE A 59 -14.31 -18.60 11.51
CA PHE A 59 -13.18 -18.14 10.70
C PHE A 59 -11.95 -19.04 10.87
N GLN A 60 -11.48 -19.64 9.77
CA GLN A 60 -10.32 -20.53 9.71
C GLN A 60 -9.10 -19.90 9.02
N GLY A 61 -9.12 -18.59 8.83
CA GLY A 61 -8.19 -17.85 8.01
C GLY A 61 -8.81 -17.47 6.68
N SER A 62 -8.08 -16.68 5.90
CA SER A 62 -8.52 -16.22 4.58
C SER A 62 -7.36 -16.15 3.62
N GLU A 63 -7.61 -16.46 2.36
CA GLU A 63 -6.69 -16.24 1.27
C GLU A 63 -7.24 -15.16 0.36
N LEU A 64 -6.45 -14.11 0.14
CA LEU A 64 -6.81 -12.96 -0.66
C LEU A 64 -5.97 -12.94 -1.93
N LEU A 65 -6.62 -12.89 -3.08
CA LEU A 65 -5.93 -12.70 -4.35
C LEU A 65 -5.66 -11.22 -4.58
N LEU A 66 -4.38 -10.89 -4.78
CA LEU A 66 -3.92 -9.62 -5.32
C LEU A 66 -3.54 -9.83 -6.79
N PHE A 67 -4.01 -8.97 -7.64
CA PHE A 67 -3.72 -8.98 -9.06
C PHE A 67 -3.44 -7.56 -9.56
N GLY A 68 -2.76 -7.46 -10.68
CA GLY A 68 -2.45 -6.15 -11.24
C GLY A 68 -1.83 -6.25 -12.62
N ALA A 69 -1.59 -5.08 -13.20
CA ALA A 69 -0.98 -4.92 -14.49
C ALA A 69 0.13 -3.86 -14.46
N THR A 70 1.15 -4.07 -15.27
CA THR A 70 2.24 -3.13 -15.49
C THR A 70 2.23 -2.64 -16.95
N ASP A 71 2.74 -1.45 -17.19
CA ASP A 71 2.86 -0.88 -18.53
C ASP A 71 3.95 -1.56 -19.40
N GLY A 72 4.80 -2.41 -18.78
CA GLY A 72 5.89 -3.14 -19.44
C GLY A 72 6.65 -4.03 -18.49
N LYS A 73 7.79 -4.55 -18.92
CA LYS A 73 8.65 -5.42 -18.11
C LYS A 73 9.17 -4.71 -16.87
N GLY A 74 9.24 -5.42 -15.77
CA GLY A 74 9.75 -4.95 -14.48
C GLY A 74 9.53 -6.00 -13.40
N ASP A 75 10.14 -5.76 -12.25
CA ASP A 75 9.99 -6.63 -11.08
C ASP A 75 8.92 -6.07 -10.16
N VAL A 76 8.09 -6.94 -9.62
CA VAL A 76 7.00 -6.55 -8.72
C VAL A 76 7.29 -7.05 -7.32
N VAL A 77 7.20 -6.13 -6.36
CA VAL A 77 7.26 -6.43 -4.92
C VAL A 77 5.94 -6.04 -4.29
N VAL A 78 5.34 -6.97 -3.58
CA VAL A 78 4.11 -6.77 -2.80
C VAL A 78 4.47 -6.85 -1.33
N LEU A 79 4.06 -5.85 -0.56
CA LEU A 79 4.28 -5.76 0.87
C LEU A 79 2.94 -5.60 1.58
N VAL A 80 2.68 -6.43 2.57
CA VAL A 80 1.46 -6.40 3.38
C VAL A 80 1.84 -6.13 4.81
N ARG A 81 1.34 -5.02 5.37
CA ARG A 81 1.53 -4.63 6.76
C ARG A 81 0.19 -4.53 7.48
N GLY A 82 0.14 -5.10 8.67
CA GLY A 82 -0.97 -4.90 9.59
C GLY A 82 -0.84 -3.57 10.34
N PRO A 83 -1.86 -3.19 11.13
CA PRO A 83 -1.79 -2.05 12.02
C PRO A 83 -0.60 -2.17 12.98
N GLU A 84 -0.08 -1.02 13.41
CA GLU A 84 1.04 -0.96 14.36
C GLU A 84 0.49 -0.93 15.80
N GLU A 85 1.09 -1.73 16.66
CA GLU A 85 0.75 -1.79 18.08
C GLU A 85 2.02 -1.80 18.93
N PRO A 86 1.99 -1.23 20.15
CA PRO A 86 3.08 -1.39 21.10
C PRO A 86 3.14 -2.84 21.59
N LEU A 87 4.35 -3.41 21.64
CA LEU A 87 4.59 -4.79 22.07
C LEU A 87 5.71 -4.85 23.11
N LYS A 88 5.44 -5.54 24.23
CA LYS A 88 6.42 -5.83 25.27
C LYS A 88 7.04 -7.20 25.07
N VAL A 89 8.36 -7.23 25.00
CA VAL A 89 9.14 -8.48 24.93
C VAL A 89 9.85 -8.66 26.26
N ARG A 90 9.68 -9.86 26.88
CA ARG A 90 10.27 -10.21 28.17
C ARG A 90 11.24 -11.36 28.04
N ARG A 91 12.37 -11.24 28.70
CA ARG A 91 13.32 -12.34 28.86
C ARG A 91 13.03 -13.08 30.16
N LYS A 92 12.87 -14.41 30.05
CA LYS A 92 12.75 -15.27 31.20
C LYS A 92 14.12 -15.80 31.59
N ASP A 93 14.44 -15.70 32.89
CA ASP A 93 15.61 -16.31 33.49
C ASP A 93 15.23 -17.30 34.58
N ARG A 94 16.07 -18.30 34.83
CA ARG A 94 15.85 -19.28 35.86
C ARG A 94 16.64 -18.92 37.11
N ILE A 95 15.95 -18.50 38.17
CA ILE A 95 16.54 -18.14 39.47
C ILE A 95 16.00 -19.11 40.51
N GLY A 96 16.89 -19.86 41.18
CA GLY A 96 16.49 -20.82 42.19
C GLY A 96 15.56 -21.95 41.72
N GLY A 97 15.60 -22.29 40.43
CA GLY A 97 14.74 -23.32 39.83
C GLY A 97 13.41 -22.77 39.29
N ILE A 98 13.08 -21.50 39.52
CA ILE A 98 11.83 -20.85 39.08
C ILE A 98 12.11 -19.92 37.91
N TRP A 99 11.21 -19.92 36.89
CA TRP A 99 11.28 -18.98 35.77
C TRP A 99 10.69 -17.63 36.16
N VAL A 100 11.50 -16.59 36.13
CA VAL A 100 11.09 -15.20 36.40
C VAL A 100 11.33 -14.31 35.19
N ASN A 101 10.47 -13.32 34.96
CA ASN A 101 10.68 -12.27 33.96
C ASN A 101 11.69 -11.28 34.54
N ARG A 102 12.88 -11.18 33.96
CA ARG A 102 13.95 -10.33 34.46
C ARG A 102 14.07 -9.01 33.74
N GLU A 103 14.00 -9.05 32.45
CA GLU A 103 14.21 -7.90 31.58
C GLU A 103 13.01 -7.75 30.64
N GLU A 104 12.67 -6.51 30.36
CA GLU A 104 11.54 -6.15 29.51
C GLU A 104 11.95 -4.99 28.59
N VAL A 105 11.65 -5.11 27.30
CA VAL A 105 11.78 -4.03 26.31
C VAL A 105 10.44 -3.81 25.64
N THR A 106 9.99 -2.57 25.61
CA THR A 106 8.78 -2.16 24.89
C THR A 106 9.16 -1.59 23.54
N PHE A 107 8.62 -2.20 22.49
CA PHE A 107 8.68 -1.69 21.14
C PHE A 107 7.37 -0.96 20.81
N GLU A 108 7.44 0.25 20.27
CA GLU A 108 6.27 1.13 20.13
C GLU A 108 5.45 0.89 18.86
N ARG A 109 6.13 0.72 17.74
CA ARG A 109 5.48 0.60 16.42
C ARG A 109 5.80 -0.76 15.79
N VAL A 110 5.14 -1.79 16.28
CA VAL A 110 5.31 -3.15 15.77
C VAL A 110 4.13 -3.49 14.89
N PRO A 111 4.30 -3.70 13.58
CA PRO A 111 3.20 -4.16 12.74
C PRO A 111 2.73 -5.53 13.24
N VAL A 112 1.41 -5.68 13.43
CA VAL A 112 0.83 -6.96 13.91
C VAL A 112 0.98 -8.08 12.89
N PHE A 113 1.17 -7.72 11.63
CA PHE A 113 1.31 -8.64 10.51
C PHE A 113 2.30 -8.09 9.48
N PHE A 114 3.12 -8.97 8.91
CA PHE A 114 4.09 -8.61 7.90
C PHE A 114 4.30 -9.75 6.92
N ARG A 115 4.03 -9.52 5.65
CA ARG A 115 4.34 -10.44 4.55
C ARG A 115 4.85 -9.68 3.34
N MET A 116 5.78 -10.31 2.64
CA MET A 116 6.34 -9.79 1.40
C MET A 116 6.30 -10.88 0.34
N ALA A 117 5.95 -10.50 -0.89
CA ALA A 117 6.01 -11.39 -2.06
C ALA A 117 6.70 -10.67 -3.23
N SER A 118 7.36 -11.42 -4.08
CA SER A 118 8.03 -10.88 -5.26
C SER A 118 8.15 -11.94 -6.35
N ASN A 119 8.37 -11.52 -7.59
CA ASN A 119 8.53 -12.43 -8.73
C ASN A 119 9.91 -13.12 -8.76
N ARG A 120 10.92 -12.53 -8.13
CA ARG A 120 12.26 -13.11 -7.92
C ARG A 120 12.88 -12.61 -6.61
N PRO A 121 13.99 -13.17 -6.11
CA PRO A 121 14.59 -12.70 -4.86
C PRO A 121 14.88 -11.20 -4.89
N VAL A 122 14.37 -10.45 -3.90
CA VAL A 122 14.47 -8.98 -3.87
C VAL A 122 15.90 -8.48 -3.83
N GLY A 123 16.82 -9.24 -3.24
CA GLY A 123 18.25 -8.92 -3.18
C GLY A 123 18.93 -8.87 -4.55
N ASP A 124 18.35 -9.50 -5.58
CA ASP A 124 18.94 -9.59 -6.92
C ASP A 124 18.71 -8.31 -7.75
N PHE A 125 17.69 -7.51 -7.40
CA PHE A 125 17.28 -6.37 -8.22
C PHE A 125 16.97 -5.10 -7.44
N VAL A 126 16.89 -5.17 -6.12
CA VAL A 126 16.62 -4.01 -5.26
C VAL A 126 17.90 -3.58 -4.55
N PRO A 127 18.40 -2.36 -4.77
CA PRO A 127 19.55 -1.82 -4.03
C PRO A 127 19.25 -1.74 -2.53
N TYR A 128 20.29 -1.91 -1.70
CA TYR A 128 20.19 -1.88 -0.24
C TYR A 128 19.46 -0.63 0.28
N ALA A 129 19.73 0.54 -0.31
CA ALA A 129 19.10 1.80 0.07
C ALA A 129 17.57 1.79 -0.12
N LEU A 130 17.05 1.10 -1.15
CA LEU A 130 15.61 0.94 -1.36
C LEU A 130 15.01 -0.12 -0.43
N LEU A 131 15.74 -1.22 -0.17
CA LEU A 131 15.33 -2.25 0.81
C LEU A 131 15.11 -1.61 2.18
N SER A 132 16.05 -0.79 2.63
CA SER A 132 15.95 -0.07 3.90
C SER A 132 14.84 0.99 3.87
N ARG A 133 14.80 1.84 2.84
CA ARG A 133 13.83 2.95 2.74
C ARG A 133 12.37 2.48 2.75
N HIS A 134 12.07 1.40 2.04
CA HIS A 134 10.71 0.83 1.93
C HIS A 134 10.50 -0.34 2.87
N GLN A 135 11.50 -0.67 3.71
CA GLN A 135 11.45 -1.77 4.67
C GLN A 135 11.06 -3.11 4.01
N LEU A 136 11.68 -3.42 2.86
CA LEU A 136 11.39 -4.61 2.08
C LEU A 136 12.09 -5.82 2.69
N GLY A 137 11.41 -6.47 3.62
CA GLY A 137 11.87 -7.66 4.33
C GLY A 137 12.01 -7.46 5.83
N LEU A 138 11.95 -8.56 6.60
CA LEU A 138 12.00 -8.53 8.07
C LEU A 138 13.28 -7.94 8.64
N SER A 139 14.39 -8.05 7.91
CA SER A 139 15.68 -7.48 8.32
C SER A 139 15.69 -5.95 8.27
N PHE A 140 14.87 -5.37 7.39
CA PHE A 140 14.78 -3.93 7.18
C PHE A 140 13.60 -3.29 7.90
N LEU A 141 12.77 -4.07 8.56
CA LEU A 141 11.61 -3.57 9.29
C LEU A 141 12.07 -2.67 10.44
N GLU A 142 11.67 -1.40 10.43
CA GLU A 142 11.96 -0.47 11.50
C GLU A 142 11.02 -0.71 12.68
N ILE A 143 11.60 -1.12 13.79
CA ILE A 143 10.90 -1.34 15.05
C ILE A 143 11.56 -0.44 16.09
N SER A 144 10.88 0.65 16.45
CA SER A 144 11.38 1.62 17.43
C SER A 144 11.15 1.14 18.85
N THR A 145 12.06 1.51 19.75
CA THR A 145 11.91 1.28 21.19
C THR A 145 12.07 2.59 21.96
N ALA A 146 11.30 2.75 23.03
CA ALA A 146 11.43 3.87 23.98
C ALA A 146 12.54 3.65 25.00
N ALA A 147 13.20 2.49 25.01
CA ALA A 147 14.20 2.13 26.00
C ALA A 147 15.57 2.75 25.67
N GLU A 148 15.77 4.01 25.98
CA GLU A 148 17.04 4.73 25.79
C GLU A 148 18.20 4.17 26.66
N SER A 149 17.89 3.52 27.78
CA SER A 149 18.86 3.00 28.73
C SER A 149 19.37 1.58 28.43
N VAL A 150 18.79 0.88 27.42
CA VAL A 150 19.17 -0.51 27.09
C VAL A 150 20.27 -0.51 26.04
N PRO A 151 21.35 -1.29 26.21
CA PRO A 151 22.41 -1.41 25.23
C PRO A 151 21.90 -1.89 23.87
N GLN A 152 22.43 -1.32 22.77
CA GLN A 152 22.00 -1.64 21.40
C GLN A 152 22.08 -3.14 21.06
N ALA A 153 23.10 -3.84 21.54
CA ALA A 153 23.25 -5.29 21.35
C ALA A 153 22.10 -6.07 22.01
N GLU A 154 21.62 -5.60 23.12
CA GLU A 154 20.51 -6.19 23.84
C GLU A 154 19.17 -5.91 23.14
N ILE A 155 18.93 -4.69 22.69
CA ILE A 155 17.79 -4.34 21.83
C ILE A 155 17.74 -5.24 20.61
N ALA A 156 18.88 -5.49 19.95
CA ALA A 156 18.95 -6.40 18.80
C ALA A 156 18.50 -7.84 19.15
N SER A 157 18.86 -8.33 20.35
CA SER A 157 18.45 -9.66 20.81
C SER A 157 16.95 -9.75 21.08
N PHE A 158 16.36 -8.71 21.70
CA PHE A 158 14.91 -8.60 21.93
C PHE A 158 14.14 -8.47 20.63
N ARG A 159 14.64 -7.67 19.66
CA ARG A 159 14.08 -7.56 18.31
C ARG A 159 14.06 -8.91 17.59
N ALA A 160 15.16 -9.66 17.65
CA ALA A 160 15.23 -11.00 17.07
C ALA A 160 14.23 -11.97 17.73
N ALA A 161 14.05 -11.88 19.06
CA ALA A 161 13.06 -12.67 19.79
C ALA A 161 11.62 -12.30 19.38
N LEU A 162 11.32 -11.01 19.21
CA LEU A 162 10.04 -10.51 18.71
C LEU A 162 9.72 -11.09 17.33
N ILE A 163 10.66 -10.98 16.38
CA ILE A 163 10.47 -11.48 15.01
C ILE A 163 10.25 -13.01 15.04
N ARG A 164 11.01 -13.76 15.83
CA ARG A 164 10.80 -15.22 15.99
C ARG A 164 9.41 -15.54 16.55
N GLY A 165 8.96 -14.81 17.58
CA GLY A 165 7.63 -14.98 18.16
C GLY A 165 6.51 -14.75 17.14
N LYS A 166 6.56 -13.61 16.45
CA LYS A 166 5.57 -13.27 15.40
C LYS A 166 5.60 -14.26 14.22
N THR A 167 6.77 -14.81 13.90
CA THR A 167 6.90 -15.85 12.87
C THR A 167 6.27 -17.17 13.34
N HIS A 168 6.51 -17.56 14.59
CA HIS A 168 5.92 -18.77 15.16
C HIS A 168 4.39 -18.69 15.25
N GLU A 169 3.84 -17.50 15.52
CA GLU A 169 2.41 -17.21 15.53
C GLU A 169 1.79 -17.14 14.11
N GLY A 170 2.60 -17.18 13.05
CA GLY A 170 2.16 -17.12 11.67
C GLY A 170 1.86 -15.69 11.17
N PHE A 171 2.13 -14.65 11.97
CA PHE A 171 1.92 -13.26 11.56
C PHE A 171 3.01 -12.73 10.64
N TYR A 172 4.26 -13.17 10.85
CA TYR A 172 5.38 -12.83 9.98
C TYR A 172 5.78 -14.04 9.15
N ALA A 173 6.00 -13.84 7.86
CA ALA A 173 6.54 -14.88 7.00
C ALA A 173 8.07 -14.79 7.02
N PRO A 174 8.80 -15.89 7.33
CA PRO A 174 10.26 -15.88 7.34
C PRO A 174 10.86 -15.77 5.94
N GLY A 175 10.08 -16.06 4.92
CA GLY A 175 10.47 -16.03 3.51
C GLY A 175 9.64 -15.10 2.68
N GLN A 176 10.06 -14.99 1.43
CA GLN A 176 9.38 -14.23 0.40
C GLN A 176 8.32 -15.10 -0.26
N GLY A 177 7.09 -14.58 -0.36
CA GLY A 177 6.02 -15.16 -1.17
C GLY A 177 6.31 -14.98 -2.67
N LYS A 178 5.56 -15.69 -3.51
CA LYS A 178 5.76 -15.68 -4.96
C LYS A 178 4.72 -14.81 -5.65
N VAL A 179 5.18 -13.83 -6.43
CA VAL A 179 4.38 -13.14 -7.44
C VAL A 179 4.55 -13.88 -8.77
N THR A 180 3.45 -14.20 -9.43
CA THR A 180 3.45 -14.92 -10.71
C THR A 180 2.96 -14.00 -11.81
N PHE A 181 3.74 -13.83 -12.86
CA PHE A 181 3.31 -13.13 -14.06
C PHE A 181 2.51 -14.06 -14.97
N LEU A 182 1.43 -13.52 -15.52
CA LEU A 182 0.60 -14.11 -16.57
C LEU A 182 0.87 -13.34 -17.86
N GLY A 183 1.76 -13.87 -18.67
CA GLY A 183 2.34 -13.12 -19.79
C GLY A 183 3.37 -12.09 -19.30
N GLU A 184 3.47 -10.94 -19.99
CA GLU A 184 4.51 -9.95 -19.71
C GLU A 184 4.06 -8.79 -18.78
N ARG A 185 2.75 -8.62 -18.58
CA ARG A 185 2.18 -7.43 -17.95
C ARG A 185 1.25 -7.72 -16.78
N LEU A 186 0.54 -8.83 -16.80
CA LEU A 186 -0.38 -9.19 -15.73
C LEU A 186 0.36 -9.98 -14.65
N PHE A 187 0.10 -9.68 -13.39
CA PHE A 187 0.67 -10.42 -12.27
C PHE A 187 -0.41 -10.74 -11.23
N ARG A 188 -0.14 -11.78 -10.45
CA ARG A 188 -0.96 -12.15 -9.31
C ARG A 188 -0.12 -12.73 -8.19
N THR A 189 -0.63 -12.61 -6.97
CA THR A 189 -0.10 -13.28 -5.78
C THR A 189 -1.23 -13.53 -4.79
N ASN A 190 -1.07 -14.57 -3.99
CA ASN A 190 -2.02 -14.90 -2.92
C ASN A 190 -1.42 -14.47 -1.58
N VAL A 191 -2.21 -13.75 -0.80
CA VAL A 191 -1.88 -13.33 0.56
C VAL A 191 -2.73 -14.15 1.53
N VAL A 192 -2.07 -14.99 2.34
CA VAL A 192 -2.73 -15.86 3.31
C VAL A 192 -2.77 -15.18 4.66
N PHE A 193 -3.96 -15.06 5.25
CA PHE A 193 -4.18 -14.56 6.60
C PHE A 193 -4.51 -15.71 7.54
N PRO A 194 -3.82 -15.83 8.69
CA PRO A 194 -4.04 -16.91 9.64
C PRO A 194 -5.38 -16.77 10.38
N PRO A 195 -5.87 -17.85 11.04
CA PRO A 195 -7.13 -17.80 11.80
C PRO A 195 -7.13 -16.79 12.95
N ASN A 196 -5.98 -16.51 13.52
CA ASN A 196 -5.77 -15.59 14.63
C ASN A 196 -5.45 -14.14 14.17
N VAL A 197 -5.74 -13.80 12.90
CA VAL A 197 -5.51 -12.45 12.37
C VAL A 197 -6.20 -11.39 13.20
N ARG A 198 -5.51 -10.29 13.49
CA ARG A 198 -6.07 -9.18 14.28
C ARG A 198 -6.93 -8.27 13.41
N THR A 199 -7.98 -7.72 14.03
CA THR A 199 -8.82 -6.69 13.39
C THR A 199 -8.06 -5.38 13.24
N GLY A 200 -8.37 -4.61 12.19
CA GLY A 200 -7.77 -3.31 11.91
C GLY A 200 -7.61 -3.05 10.42
N THR A 201 -6.99 -1.94 10.09
CA THR A 201 -6.66 -1.57 8.71
C THR A 201 -5.27 -2.05 8.36
N TYR A 202 -5.18 -2.89 7.35
CA TYR A 202 -3.94 -3.38 6.76
C TYR A 202 -3.60 -2.54 5.54
N THR A 203 -2.33 -2.33 5.31
CA THR A 203 -1.82 -1.61 4.15
C THR A 203 -1.13 -2.59 3.22
N ILE A 204 -1.55 -2.61 1.97
CA ILE A 204 -0.95 -3.41 0.91
C ILE A 204 -0.28 -2.44 -0.06
N GLU A 205 1.03 -2.54 -0.15
CA GLU A 205 1.86 -1.72 -1.02
C GLU A 205 2.40 -2.60 -2.15
N VAL A 206 2.24 -2.14 -3.37
CA VAL A 206 2.77 -2.80 -4.57
C VAL A 206 3.76 -1.86 -5.22
N PHE A 207 4.97 -2.34 -5.43
CA PHE A 207 6.06 -1.60 -6.08
C PHE A 207 6.42 -2.24 -7.39
N LEU A 208 6.51 -1.43 -8.45
CA LEU A 208 7.11 -1.80 -9.72
C LEU A 208 8.54 -1.25 -9.75
N ILE A 209 9.50 -2.14 -9.92
CA ILE A 209 10.93 -1.81 -9.89
C ILE A 209 11.55 -2.12 -11.25
N ARG A 210 12.28 -1.16 -11.80
CA ARG A 210 13.07 -1.28 -13.03
C ARG A 210 14.45 -0.69 -12.78
N ASP A 211 15.47 -1.39 -13.20
CA ASP A 211 16.86 -0.95 -13.09
C ASP A 211 17.23 -0.43 -11.67
N GLY A 212 16.75 -1.12 -10.64
CA GLY A 212 16.98 -0.75 -9.26
C GLY A 212 16.27 0.53 -8.79
N ARG A 213 15.22 0.99 -9.49
CA ARG A 213 14.42 2.18 -9.15
C ARG A 213 12.94 1.84 -9.09
N VAL A 214 12.24 2.45 -8.15
CA VAL A 214 10.78 2.37 -8.09
C VAL A 214 10.22 3.28 -9.18
N VAL A 215 9.55 2.70 -10.18
CA VAL A 215 8.92 3.42 -11.30
C VAL A 215 7.40 3.55 -11.13
N GLY A 216 6.80 2.73 -10.26
CA GLY A 216 5.39 2.80 -9.87
C GLY A 216 5.22 2.26 -8.46
N ALA A 217 4.32 2.86 -7.71
CA ALA A 217 3.92 2.38 -6.39
C ALA A 217 2.42 2.63 -6.20
N GLN A 218 1.74 1.62 -5.69
CA GLN A 218 0.32 1.72 -5.35
C GLN A 218 0.08 1.19 -3.96
N THR A 219 -0.79 1.87 -3.22
CA THR A 219 -1.18 1.48 -1.86
C THR A 219 -2.68 1.24 -1.82
N THR A 220 -3.07 0.06 -1.35
CA THR A 220 -4.47 -0.34 -1.22
C THR A 220 -4.77 -0.72 0.23
N PRO A 221 -5.77 -0.11 0.87
CA PRO A 221 -6.18 -0.49 2.21
C PRO A 221 -7.02 -1.78 2.18
N LEU A 222 -6.82 -2.64 3.18
CA LEU A 222 -7.62 -3.83 3.43
C LEU A 222 -8.14 -3.78 4.87
N ILE A 223 -9.44 -3.91 5.04
CA ILE A 223 -10.09 -3.89 6.35
C ILE A 223 -10.25 -5.32 6.85
N VAL A 224 -9.78 -5.61 8.06
CA VAL A 224 -10.05 -6.86 8.76
C VAL A 224 -10.98 -6.55 9.93
N SER A 225 -12.18 -7.08 9.92
CA SER A 225 -13.22 -6.74 10.89
C SER A 225 -14.02 -7.98 11.33
N LYS A 226 -14.47 -7.97 12.58
CA LYS A 226 -15.45 -8.96 13.04
C LYS A 226 -16.81 -8.60 12.47
N VAL A 227 -17.50 -9.59 11.91
CA VAL A 227 -18.85 -9.43 11.35
C VAL A 227 -19.79 -10.51 11.88
N GLY A 228 -21.11 -10.23 11.85
CA GLY A 228 -22.16 -11.13 12.29
C GLY A 228 -22.73 -10.79 13.66
N LEU A 229 -23.71 -11.57 14.11
CA LEU A 229 -24.49 -11.31 15.33
C LEU A 229 -23.61 -11.06 16.57
N GLY A 230 -22.52 -11.81 16.73
CA GLY A 230 -21.60 -11.61 17.86
C GLY A 230 -20.91 -10.24 17.84
N ALA A 231 -20.61 -9.69 16.67
CA ALA A 231 -20.03 -8.34 16.53
C ALA A 231 -21.08 -7.26 16.81
N GLU A 232 -22.33 -7.45 16.37
CA GLU A 232 -23.43 -6.53 16.64
C GLU A 232 -23.78 -6.50 18.13
N VAL A 233 -23.85 -7.66 18.79
CA VAL A 233 -24.05 -7.76 20.25
C VAL A 233 -22.92 -7.09 21.01
N PHE A 234 -21.67 -7.30 20.60
CA PHE A 234 -20.52 -6.64 21.21
C PHE A 234 -20.57 -5.10 21.05
N LEU A 235 -20.87 -4.62 19.86
CA LEU A 235 -21.05 -3.19 19.61
C LEU A 235 -22.22 -2.59 20.39
N PHE A 236 -23.35 -3.30 20.46
CA PHE A 236 -24.50 -2.91 21.25
C PHE A 236 -24.17 -2.84 22.74
N ALA A 237 -23.48 -3.85 23.28
CA ALA A 237 -23.05 -3.88 24.68
C ALA A 237 -22.13 -2.71 25.05
N HIS A 238 -21.23 -2.31 24.12
CA HIS A 238 -20.32 -1.18 24.35
C HIS A 238 -20.99 0.19 24.15
N ARG A 239 -21.90 0.33 23.18
CA ARG A 239 -22.61 1.58 22.93
C ARG A 239 -23.74 1.84 23.92
N HIS A 240 -24.38 0.76 24.41
CA HIS A 240 -25.57 0.82 25.26
C HIS A 240 -25.41 -0.09 26.47
N ALA A 241 -24.30 0.05 27.21
CA ALA A 241 -23.92 -0.83 28.32
C ALA A 241 -25.04 -1.00 29.37
N ALA A 242 -25.75 0.09 29.70
CA ALA A 242 -26.86 0.05 30.64
C ALA A 242 -28.07 -0.79 30.12
N LEU A 243 -28.43 -0.60 28.85
CA LEU A 243 -29.51 -1.39 28.22
C LEU A 243 -29.14 -2.87 28.08
N TYR A 244 -27.88 -3.13 27.70
CA TYR A 244 -27.38 -4.51 27.62
C TYR A 244 -27.42 -5.21 28.98
N GLY A 245 -27.02 -4.51 30.06
CA GLY A 245 -27.08 -5.03 31.42
C GLY A 245 -28.52 -5.37 31.86
N ILE A 246 -29.50 -4.53 31.53
CA ILE A 246 -30.91 -4.77 31.82
C ILE A 246 -31.43 -5.99 31.05
N LEU A 247 -31.13 -6.06 29.72
CA LEU A 247 -31.58 -7.16 28.87
C LEU A 247 -30.93 -8.52 29.21
N SER A 248 -29.73 -8.52 29.81
CA SER A 248 -29.05 -9.78 30.18
C SER A 248 -29.48 -10.34 31.52
N VAL A 249 -30.32 -9.62 32.29
CA VAL A 249 -30.86 -10.06 33.60
C VAL A 249 -32.31 -10.58 33.49
N ILE A 250 -32.97 -10.31 32.36
CA ILE A 250 -34.31 -10.83 32.04
C ILE A 250 -34.17 -12.16 31.28
#